data_910d6f6cbe87d9428289297f799884cd
#
_entry.id   910d6f6cbe87d9428289297f799884cd
#
_cell.length_a   1.000
_cell.length_b   1.000
_cell.length_c   1.000
_cell.angle_alpha   90.00
_cell.angle_beta   90.00
_cell.angle_gamma   90.00
#
_symmetry.space_group_name_H-M   'P 1'
#
loop_
_entity.id
_entity.type
_entity.pdbx_description
1 polymer ?
#
loop_
_entity_poly.entity_id
_entity_poly.type
_entity_poly.pdbx_seq_one_letter_code
_entity_poly.pdbx_strand_id
1 'polypeptide(L)'
;MKKYEQMTDEQLIQNLRQGDSNIIDYLMDKYKNTVRKEANAMYLLGGENDDLIQEGMIGLFKAVQDYDADKEASFFSFAKL
;
A
#
# COMPACT_ATOMS: atom_id res chain seq x y z
N MET A 1 -15.97 -5.13 12.98
CA MET A 1 -15.93 -6.02 11.84
C MET A 1 -14.56 -6.15 11.27
N LYS A 2 -14.07 -7.36 11.25
CA LYS A 2 -12.71 -7.63 10.81
C LYS A 2 -12.67 -8.30 9.45
N LYS A 3 -13.66 -8.00 8.65
CA LYS A 3 -13.83 -8.66 7.37
C LYS A 3 -12.64 -8.45 6.45
N TYR A 4 -12.09 -7.25 6.44
CA TYR A 4 -10.96 -6.92 5.58
C TYR A 4 -9.70 -7.71 5.95
N GLU A 5 -9.52 -8.03 7.21
CA GLU A 5 -8.34 -8.77 7.67
C GLU A 5 -8.28 -10.19 7.12
N GLN A 6 -9.42 -10.72 6.69
CA GLN A 6 -9.51 -12.08 6.16
C GLN A 6 -9.36 -12.13 4.65
N MET A 7 -9.21 -10.96 4.02
CA MET A 7 -9.12 -10.87 2.57
C MET A 7 -7.68 -10.63 2.14
N THR A 8 -7.34 -11.16 0.97
CA THR A 8 -6.04 -10.84 0.38
C THR A 8 -6.06 -9.40 -0.14
N ASP A 9 -4.88 -8.82 -0.33
CA ASP A 9 -4.78 -7.48 -0.89
C ASP A 9 -5.43 -7.39 -2.26
N GLU A 10 -5.29 -8.45 -3.06
CA GLU A 10 -5.87 -8.49 -4.39
C GLU A 10 -7.39 -8.46 -4.34
N GLN A 11 -7.98 -9.20 -3.39
CA GLN A 11 -9.42 -9.18 -3.19
C GLN A 11 -9.91 -7.81 -2.73
N LEU A 12 -9.14 -7.18 -1.83
CA LEU A 12 -9.48 -5.84 -1.35
C LEU A 12 -9.48 -4.83 -2.48
N ILE A 13 -8.46 -4.87 -3.33
CA ILE A 13 -8.37 -3.94 -4.47
C ILE A 13 -9.54 -4.15 -5.42
N GLN A 14 -9.92 -5.40 -5.65
CA GLN A 14 -11.04 -5.70 -6.51
C GLN A 14 -12.35 -5.12 -5.96
N ASN A 15 -12.57 -5.27 -4.66
CA ASN A 15 -13.75 -4.71 -4.02
C ASN A 15 -13.74 -3.19 -4.00
N LEU A 16 -12.57 -2.60 -3.85
CA LEU A 16 -12.42 -1.15 -3.93
C LEU A 16 -12.89 -0.63 -5.29
N ARG A 17 -12.51 -1.32 -6.34
CA ARG A 17 -12.90 -0.93 -7.71
C ARG A 17 -14.38 -1.11 -7.97
N GLN A 18 -15.05 -1.92 -7.14
CA GLN A 18 -16.50 -2.11 -7.22
C GLN A 18 -17.26 -1.08 -6.39
N GLY A 19 -16.56 -0.19 -5.70
CA GLY A 19 -17.18 0.91 -5.00
C GLY A 19 -16.95 0.98 -3.49
N ASP A 20 -16.22 0.03 -2.90
CA ASP A 20 -15.97 0.07 -1.46
C ASP A 20 -14.76 0.96 -1.17
N SER A 21 -15.00 2.25 -1.11
CA SER A 21 -13.92 3.24 -0.93
C SER A 21 -13.26 3.19 0.43
N ASN A 22 -13.87 2.55 1.42
CA ASN A 22 -13.26 2.41 2.75
C ASN A 22 -12.01 1.53 2.71
N ILE A 23 -11.89 0.71 1.69
CA ILE A 23 -10.73 -0.16 1.54
C ILE A 23 -9.44 0.63 1.34
N ILE A 24 -9.51 1.79 0.69
CA ILE A 24 -8.34 2.65 0.53
C ILE A 24 -7.73 2.98 1.89
N ASP A 25 -8.56 3.42 2.83
CA ASP A 25 -8.08 3.77 4.16
C ASP A 25 -7.49 2.56 4.88
N TYR A 26 -8.14 1.42 4.72
CA TYR A 26 -7.64 0.19 5.34
C TYR A 26 -6.27 -0.20 4.79
N LEU A 27 -6.09 -0.17 3.47
CA LEU A 27 -4.82 -0.54 2.85
C LEU A 27 -3.71 0.45 3.19
N MET A 28 -4.02 1.74 3.18
CA MET A 28 -3.04 2.75 3.53
C MET A 28 -2.57 2.57 4.98
N ASP A 29 -3.50 2.32 5.89
CA ASP A 29 -3.17 2.08 7.28
C ASP A 29 -2.36 0.79 7.47
N LYS A 30 -2.74 -0.25 6.76
CA LYS A 30 -2.08 -1.54 6.85
C LYS A 30 -0.60 -1.46 6.50
N TYR A 31 -0.26 -0.70 5.46
CA TYR A 31 1.10 -0.61 4.98
C TYR A 31 1.88 0.59 5.52
N LYS A 32 1.24 1.42 6.33
CA LYS A 32 1.88 2.60 6.86
C LYS A 32 3.18 2.28 7.61
N ASN A 33 3.15 1.23 8.42
CA ASN A 33 4.34 0.86 9.17
C ASN A 33 5.45 0.33 8.28
N THR A 34 5.10 -0.37 7.21
CA THR A 34 6.08 -0.83 6.22
C THR A 34 6.76 0.35 5.56
N VAL A 35 5.97 1.36 5.15
CA VAL A 35 6.50 2.57 4.56
C VAL A 35 7.40 3.30 5.54
N ARG A 36 7.01 3.37 6.80
CA ARG A 36 7.83 4.01 7.83
C ARG A 36 9.17 3.31 8.03
N LYS A 37 9.17 2.00 8.01
CA LYS A 37 10.42 1.24 8.14
C LYS A 37 11.36 1.54 6.98
N GLU A 38 10.84 1.56 5.77
CA GLU A 38 11.64 1.88 4.60
C GLU A 38 12.19 3.31 4.67
N ALA A 39 11.33 4.25 5.06
CA ALA A 39 11.75 5.65 5.17
C ALA A 39 12.80 5.83 6.25
N ASN A 40 12.68 5.13 7.38
CA ASN A 40 13.66 5.22 8.45
C ASN A 40 15.03 4.68 8.01
N ALA A 41 15.04 3.59 7.25
CA ALA A 41 16.29 3.06 6.73
C ALA A 41 16.96 4.05 5.79
N MET A 42 16.19 4.71 4.93
CA MET A 42 16.72 5.71 4.01
C MET A 42 17.13 6.99 4.72
N TYR A 43 16.46 7.33 5.82
CA TYR A 43 16.81 8.50 6.62
C TYR A 43 18.25 8.40 7.14
N LEU A 44 18.66 7.21 7.53
CA LEU A 44 20.04 6.99 8.00
C LEU A 44 21.06 7.22 6.90
N LEU A 45 20.61 7.28 5.65
CA LEU A 45 21.49 7.58 4.50
C LEU A 45 21.40 9.06 4.11
N GLY A 46 20.75 9.89 4.92
CA GLY A 46 20.74 11.34 4.73
C GLY A 46 19.44 11.93 4.20
N GLY A 47 18.39 11.13 4.04
CA GLY A 47 17.09 11.64 3.61
C GLY A 47 16.29 12.22 4.77
N GLU A 48 15.26 13.02 4.47
CA GLU A 48 14.34 13.48 5.48
C GLU A 48 13.20 12.49 5.66
N ASN A 49 12.95 12.08 6.91
CA ASN A 49 12.01 11.02 7.21
C ASN A 49 10.58 11.33 6.75
N ASP A 50 10.09 12.54 7.05
CA ASP A 50 8.71 12.89 6.72
C ASP A 50 8.47 12.91 5.21
N ASP A 51 9.42 13.46 4.46
CA ASP A 51 9.31 13.49 3.00
C ASP A 51 9.34 12.09 2.41
N LEU A 52 10.18 11.22 2.96
CA LEU A 52 10.27 9.84 2.48
C LEU A 52 9.00 9.06 2.78
N ILE A 53 8.40 9.29 3.94
CA ILE A 53 7.13 8.66 4.29
C ILE A 53 6.04 9.13 3.33
N GLN A 54 5.96 10.43 3.06
CA GLN A 54 4.98 10.96 2.12
C GLN A 54 5.14 10.36 0.73
N GLU A 55 6.36 10.31 0.23
CA GLU A 55 6.63 9.72 -1.08
C GLU A 55 6.22 8.26 -1.12
N GLY A 56 6.54 7.52 -0.05
CA GLY A 56 6.17 6.12 0.04
C GLY A 56 4.66 5.91 0.03
N MET A 57 3.92 6.78 0.73
CA MET A 57 2.47 6.68 0.77
C MET A 57 1.86 7.05 -0.59
N ILE A 58 2.41 8.02 -1.28
CA ILE A 58 1.97 8.37 -2.63
C ILE A 58 2.21 7.19 -3.58
N GLY A 59 3.39 6.57 -3.47
CA GLY A 59 3.71 5.40 -4.27
C GLY A 59 2.76 4.23 -4.01
N LEU A 60 2.41 4.02 -2.74
CA LEU A 60 1.45 2.99 -2.37
C LEU A 60 0.08 3.26 -2.99
N PHE A 61 -0.39 4.50 -2.92
CA PHE A 61 -1.68 4.88 -3.49
C PHE A 61 -1.69 4.63 -4.99
N LYS A 62 -0.63 5.01 -5.68
CA LYS A 62 -0.50 4.76 -7.11
C LYS A 62 -0.50 3.26 -7.42
N ALA A 63 0.18 2.47 -6.60
CA ALA A 63 0.21 1.03 -6.80
C ALA A 63 -1.19 0.43 -6.68
N VAL A 64 -1.98 0.91 -5.72
CA VAL A 64 -3.35 0.45 -5.57
C VAL A 64 -4.18 0.79 -6.81
N GLN A 65 -3.98 1.98 -7.36
CA GLN A 65 -4.72 2.41 -8.55
C GLN A 65 -4.32 1.64 -9.80
N ASP A 66 -3.05 1.32 -9.92
CA ASP A 66 -2.50 0.75 -11.15
C ASP A 66 -2.43 -0.77 -11.14
N TYR A 67 -2.61 -1.39 -9.99
CA TYR A 67 -2.48 -2.84 -9.88
C TYR A 67 -3.48 -3.55 -10.78
N ASP A 68 -2.99 -4.58 -11.47
CA ASP A 68 -3.82 -5.42 -12.34
C ASP A 68 -3.78 -6.85 -11.82
N ALA A 69 -4.90 -7.32 -11.29
CA ALA A 69 -5.01 -8.65 -10.71
C ALA A 69 -4.89 -9.75 -11.77
N ASP A 70 -5.05 -9.43 -13.04
CA ASP A 70 -4.88 -10.39 -14.12
C ASP A 70 -3.41 -10.69 -14.40
N LYS A 71 -2.50 -9.88 -13.86
CA LYS A 71 -1.07 -10.15 -13.95
C LYS A 71 -0.68 -11.19 -12.91
N GLU A 72 0.46 -11.83 -13.12
CA GLU A 72 0.91 -12.89 -12.24
C GLU A 72 1.48 -12.40 -10.91
N ALA A 73 1.91 -11.16 -10.85
CA ALA A 73 2.53 -10.62 -9.64
C ALA A 73 1.48 -10.33 -8.57
N SER A 74 1.81 -10.63 -7.31
CA SER A 74 0.98 -10.23 -6.19
C SER A 74 1.03 -8.71 -6.03
N PHE A 75 0.05 -8.15 -5.32
CA PHE A 75 0.06 -6.72 -5.04
C PHE A 75 1.33 -6.30 -4.29
N PHE A 76 1.73 -7.10 -3.32
CA PHE A 76 2.93 -6.79 -2.53
C PHE A 76 4.16 -6.67 -3.43
N SER A 77 4.32 -7.63 -4.34
CA SER A 77 5.45 -7.60 -5.28
C SER A 77 5.33 -6.45 -6.27
N PHE A 78 4.12 -6.17 -6.74
CA PHE A 78 3.89 -5.08 -7.68
C PHE A 78 4.24 -3.72 -7.07
N ALA A 79 3.83 -3.52 -5.83
CA ALA A 79 4.08 -2.25 -5.13
C ALA A 79 5.53 -2.13 -4.65
N LYS A 80 6.27 -3.22 -4.62
CA LYS A 80 7.67 -3.28 -4.17
C LYS A 80 7.85 -2.79 -2.74
N LEU A 81 6.95 -3.25 -1.90
CA LEU A 81 7.00 -2.89 -0.48
C LEU A 81 7.99 -3.78 0.35
#